data_4f40d7700d0a42a1de1d1e3acee602b1
#
_entry.id   4f40d7700d0a42a1de1d1e3acee602b1
#
_cell.length_a   1.000
_cell.length_b   1.000
_cell.length_c   1.000
_cell.angle_alpha   90.00
_cell.angle_beta   90.00
_cell.angle_gamma   90.00
#
_symmetry.space_group_name_H-M   'P 1'
#
loop_
_entity.id
_entity.type
_entity.pdbx_description
1 polymer ?
#
loop_
_entity_poly.entity_id
_entity_poly.type
_entity_poly.pdbx_seq_one_letter_code
_entity_poly.pdbx_strand_id
1 'polypeptide(L)'
;MSFYSILSVFVFCGFAIMADEVRPRQLARTVYIVSMANEMDQYLASRLTSGDVLRVVLEPARADVVLTDKLDGAFWAWLAVRYPAAGGPPNTNFASRKRKPSDKPDQGKVFLIDPRARVVLWSTYIGSRTTSPDELDHTAENIAKHLKSSMYEK
;
A
#
# COMPACT_ATOMS: atom_id res chain seq x y z
N MET A 1 -19.78 72.38 -15.29
CA MET A 1 -20.44 71.11 -15.54
C MET A 1 -19.37 70.01 -15.36
N SER A 2 -19.29 69.47 -14.19
CA SER A 2 -18.26 68.42 -13.82
C SER A 2 -18.94 67.10 -13.58
N PHE A 3 -18.66 66.14 -14.44
CA PHE A 3 -19.10 64.77 -14.26
C PHE A 3 -18.04 64.01 -13.43
N TYR A 4 -18.39 63.71 -12.21
CA TYR A 4 -17.59 62.77 -11.38
C TYR A 4 -18.02 61.36 -11.72
N SER A 5 -17.13 60.65 -12.39
CA SER A 5 -17.27 59.19 -12.62
C SER A 5 -16.77 58.43 -11.41
N ILE A 6 -17.70 57.81 -10.69
CA ILE A 6 -17.38 56.97 -9.52
C ILE A 6 -17.01 55.60 -10.06
N LEU A 7 -15.72 55.28 -10.02
CA LEU A 7 -15.18 53.95 -10.36
C LEU A 7 -15.34 53.05 -9.16
N SER A 8 -16.33 52.18 -9.19
CA SER A 8 -16.59 51.16 -8.16
C SER A 8 -15.64 49.98 -8.37
N VAL A 9 -14.62 49.90 -7.52
CA VAL A 9 -13.67 48.76 -7.48
C VAL A 9 -14.35 47.62 -6.73
N PHE A 10 -14.86 46.64 -7.44
CA PHE A 10 -15.30 45.36 -6.86
C PHE A 10 -14.05 44.53 -6.53
N VAL A 11 -13.67 44.49 -5.26
CA VAL A 11 -12.70 43.53 -4.75
C VAL A 11 -13.39 42.17 -4.65
N PHE A 12 -13.18 41.33 -5.67
CA PHE A 12 -13.56 39.93 -5.63
C PHE A 12 -12.57 39.19 -4.70
N CYS A 13 -12.99 39.03 -3.45
CA CYS A 13 -12.30 38.16 -2.50
C CYS A 13 -12.57 36.70 -2.92
N GLY A 14 -11.71 36.16 -3.79
CA GLY A 14 -11.77 34.77 -4.21
C GLY A 14 -11.44 33.86 -3.04
N PHE A 15 -12.44 33.31 -2.38
CA PHE A 15 -12.31 32.14 -1.52
C PHE A 15 -11.80 30.99 -2.40
N ALA A 16 -10.49 30.75 -2.37
CA ALA A 16 -9.92 29.50 -2.84
C ALA A 16 -10.42 28.40 -1.90
N ILE A 17 -11.52 27.76 -2.24
CA ILE A 17 -11.92 26.48 -1.69
C ILE A 17 -10.77 25.55 -2.07
N MET A 18 -9.90 25.23 -1.11
CA MET A 18 -9.01 24.09 -1.22
C MET A 18 -9.91 22.85 -1.27
N ALA A 19 -10.37 22.52 -2.48
CA ALA A 19 -10.86 21.19 -2.76
C ALA A 19 -9.69 20.27 -2.45
N ASP A 20 -9.80 19.53 -1.37
CA ASP A 20 -8.99 18.36 -1.08
C ASP A 20 -9.26 17.41 -2.25
N GLU A 21 -8.42 17.55 -3.27
CA GLU A 21 -8.45 16.70 -4.46
C GLU A 21 -8.15 15.32 -3.93
N VAL A 22 -9.22 14.55 -3.69
CA VAL A 22 -9.14 13.09 -3.55
C VAL A 22 -8.43 12.62 -4.81
N ARG A 23 -7.10 12.56 -4.72
CA ARG A 23 -6.26 12.04 -5.81
C ARG A 23 -6.86 10.72 -6.20
N PRO A 24 -7.32 10.56 -7.47
CA PRO A 24 -7.77 9.26 -7.92
C PRO A 24 -6.65 8.30 -7.53
N ARG A 25 -6.99 7.20 -6.86
CA ARG A 25 -6.02 6.17 -6.47
C ARG A 25 -5.20 5.89 -7.70
N GLN A 26 -4.02 6.49 -7.74
CA GLN A 26 -3.09 6.31 -8.85
C GLN A 26 -2.80 4.84 -8.79
N LEU A 27 -3.32 4.09 -9.76
CA LEU A 27 -3.21 2.64 -9.80
C LEU A 27 -1.72 2.32 -9.65
N ALA A 28 -1.36 1.75 -8.51
CA ALA A 28 0.00 1.31 -8.27
C ALA A 28 0.38 0.40 -9.45
N ARG A 29 1.49 0.68 -10.11
CA ARG A 29 1.92 -0.08 -11.28
C ARG A 29 3.03 -1.05 -10.93
N THR A 30 3.82 -0.72 -9.91
CA THR A 30 4.99 -1.48 -9.51
C THR A 30 4.92 -1.86 -8.04
N VAL A 31 5.31 -3.09 -7.73
CA VAL A 31 5.33 -3.63 -6.38
C VAL A 31 6.69 -4.22 -6.05
N TYR A 32 7.20 -3.89 -4.87
CA TYR A 32 8.29 -4.62 -4.24
C TYR A 32 7.70 -5.60 -3.23
N ILE A 33 8.11 -6.86 -3.30
CA ILE A 33 7.65 -7.90 -2.38
C ILE A 33 8.75 -8.14 -1.36
N VAL A 34 8.44 -7.93 -0.08
CA VAL A 34 9.34 -8.26 1.03
C VAL A 34 9.36 -9.78 1.20
N SER A 35 10.53 -10.34 1.55
CA SER A 35 10.63 -11.78 1.80
C SER A 35 9.63 -12.23 2.86
N MET A 36 8.87 -13.27 2.53
CA MET A 36 7.78 -13.81 3.33
C MET A 36 8.09 -15.21 3.84
N ALA A 37 7.30 -15.67 4.80
CA ALA A 37 7.41 -17.03 5.28
C ALA A 37 7.08 -18.04 4.18
N ASN A 38 7.78 -19.20 4.20
CA ASN A 38 7.58 -20.33 3.28
C ASN A 38 7.70 -19.95 1.79
N GLU A 39 8.55 -18.97 1.46
CA GLU A 39 8.79 -18.54 0.08
C GLU A 39 7.53 -18.03 -0.64
N MET A 40 6.50 -17.60 0.12
CA MET A 40 5.24 -17.08 -0.43
C MET A 40 5.48 -15.87 -1.35
N ASP A 41 6.51 -15.08 -1.10
CA ASP A 41 6.94 -13.96 -1.95
C ASP A 41 7.24 -14.42 -3.39
N GLN A 42 7.82 -15.59 -3.59
CA GLN A 42 8.15 -16.12 -4.92
C GLN A 42 6.88 -16.53 -5.68
N TYR A 43 5.96 -17.24 -5.01
CA TYR A 43 4.67 -17.60 -5.61
C TYR A 43 3.85 -16.36 -5.95
N LEU A 44 3.81 -15.37 -5.05
CA LEU A 44 3.13 -14.10 -5.30
C LEU A 44 3.76 -13.33 -6.46
N ALA A 45 5.09 -13.26 -6.54
CA ALA A 45 5.78 -12.62 -7.65
C ALA A 45 5.39 -13.26 -8.99
N SER A 46 5.34 -14.59 -9.04
CA SER A 46 4.92 -15.34 -10.23
C SER A 46 3.46 -15.02 -10.60
N ARG A 47 2.54 -15.10 -9.65
CA ARG A 47 1.09 -14.91 -9.89
C ARG A 47 0.72 -13.46 -10.20
N LEU A 48 1.36 -12.47 -9.58
CA LEU A 48 1.15 -11.05 -9.88
C LEU A 48 1.65 -10.70 -11.28
N THR A 49 2.79 -11.26 -11.69
CA THR A 49 3.37 -11.04 -13.02
C THR A 49 2.55 -11.73 -14.10
N SER A 50 2.23 -13.02 -13.94
CA SER A 50 1.46 -13.79 -14.93
C SER A 50 0.02 -13.31 -15.08
N GLY A 51 -0.58 -12.81 -13.99
CA GLY A 51 -1.94 -12.26 -13.98
C GLY A 51 -2.03 -10.81 -14.48
N ASP A 52 -0.90 -10.17 -14.80
CA ASP A 52 -0.80 -8.74 -15.15
C ASP A 52 -1.52 -7.84 -14.12
N VAL A 53 -1.30 -8.16 -12.85
CA VAL A 53 -1.90 -7.40 -11.73
C VAL A 53 -1.01 -6.22 -11.36
N LEU A 54 0.25 -6.49 -11.12
CA LEU A 54 1.29 -5.51 -10.79
C LEU A 54 2.63 -5.97 -11.36
N ARG A 55 3.44 -5.01 -11.78
CA ARG A 55 4.81 -5.30 -12.19
C ARG A 55 5.69 -5.46 -10.95
N VAL A 56 6.26 -6.63 -10.76
CA VAL A 56 7.20 -6.88 -9.67
C VAL A 56 8.56 -6.24 -9.98
N VAL A 57 9.08 -5.48 -9.04
CA VAL A 57 10.41 -4.85 -9.13
C VAL A 57 11.32 -5.39 -8.03
N LEU A 58 12.61 -5.53 -8.32
CA LEU A 58 13.60 -6.06 -7.39
C LEU A 58 14.23 -4.96 -6.51
N GLU A 59 14.11 -3.71 -6.92
CA GLU A 59 14.61 -2.56 -6.17
C GLU A 59 13.46 -1.87 -5.43
N PRO A 60 13.51 -1.79 -4.09
CA PRO A 60 12.47 -1.11 -3.32
C PRO A 60 12.23 0.33 -3.80
N ALA A 61 13.28 1.08 -4.12
CA ALA A 61 13.19 2.48 -4.53
C ALA A 61 12.36 2.70 -5.82
N ARG A 62 12.17 1.66 -6.62
CA ARG A 62 11.41 1.69 -7.88
C ARG A 62 9.95 1.27 -7.70
N ALA A 63 9.57 0.86 -6.50
CA ALA A 63 8.22 0.41 -6.24
C ALA A 63 7.29 1.57 -5.87
N ASP A 64 6.08 1.54 -6.42
CA ASP A 64 4.99 2.40 -5.98
C ASP A 64 4.41 1.92 -4.66
N VAL A 65 4.34 0.60 -4.49
CA VAL A 65 3.79 -0.07 -3.30
C VAL A 65 4.68 -1.22 -2.84
N VAL A 66 4.53 -1.58 -1.57
CA VAL A 66 5.24 -2.69 -0.94
C VAL A 66 4.23 -3.74 -0.48
N LEU A 67 4.51 -5.01 -0.77
CA LEU A 67 3.74 -6.15 -0.33
C LEU A 67 4.52 -6.90 0.77
N THR A 68 3.87 -7.20 1.90
CA THR A 68 4.47 -7.89 3.05
C THR A 68 3.45 -8.74 3.80
N ASP A 69 3.92 -9.78 4.49
CA ASP A 69 3.12 -10.60 5.41
C ASP A 69 3.17 -10.10 6.86
N LYS A 70 4.05 -9.13 7.17
CA LYS A 70 4.30 -8.64 8.53
C LYS A 70 4.32 -7.13 8.61
N LEU A 71 3.69 -6.62 9.67
CA LEU A 71 3.71 -5.20 10.04
C LEU A 71 4.36 -5.05 11.43
N ASP A 72 5.56 -5.59 11.59
CA ASP A 72 6.31 -5.53 12.84
C ASP A 72 7.29 -4.34 12.88
N GLY A 73 7.97 -4.18 14.02
CA GLY A 73 8.95 -3.11 14.18
C GLY A 73 10.13 -3.21 13.22
N ALA A 74 10.53 -4.43 12.83
CA ALA A 74 11.62 -4.67 11.88
C ALA A 74 11.21 -4.20 10.47
N PHE A 75 10.00 -4.50 10.05
CA PHE A 75 9.45 -4.01 8.78
C PHE A 75 9.41 -2.48 8.75
N TRP A 76 8.92 -1.83 9.80
CA TRP A 76 8.84 -0.37 9.85
C TRP A 76 10.21 0.29 9.89
N ALA A 77 11.18 -0.29 10.58
CA ALA A 77 12.56 0.18 10.56
C ALA A 77 13.19 0.06 9.16
N TRP A 78 12.98 -1.08 8.51
CA TRP A 78 13.41 -1.31 7.13
C TRP A 78 12.79 -0.29 6.16
N LEU A 79 11.49 -0.05 6.28
CA LEU A 79 10.75 0.90 5.45
C LEU A 79 11.27 2.33 5.63
N ALA A 80 11.56 2.72 6.87
CA ALA A 80 12.06 4.06 7.18
C ALA A 80 13.42 4.36 6.53
N VAL A 81 14.28 3.34 6.43
CA VAL A 81 15.59 3.46 5.78
C VAL A 81 15.47 3.56 4.26
N ARG A 82 14.54 2.80 3.66
CA ARG A 82 14.40 2.70 2.19
C ARG A 82 13.54 3.82 1.61
N TYR A 83 12.58 4.30 2.38
CA TYR A 83 11.65 5.35 1.99
C TYR A 83 11.64 6.44 3.06
N PRO A 84 12.64 7.34 3.04
CA PRO A 84 12.63 8.47 3.96
C PRO A 84 11.38 9.29 3.70
N ALA A 85 10.48 9.32 4.68
CA ALA A 85 9.26 10.10 4.60
C ALA A 85 9.55 11.54 4.96
N ALA A 86 8.85 12.47 4.32
CA ALA A 86 8.88 13.89 4.67
C ALA A 86 8.24 14.19 6.05
N GLY A 87 7.59 13.22 6.68
CA GLY A 87 7.00 13.28 8.02
C GLY A 87 7.67 12.27 8.97
N GLY A 88 7.67 12.58 10.25
CA GLY A 88 8.31 11.77 11.31
C GLY A 88 7.90 10.28 11.34
N PRO A 89 8.46 9.50 12.27
CA PRO A 89 8.17 8.07 12.35
C PRO A 89 6.66 7.83 12.48
N PRO A 90 6.14 6.76 11.85
CA PRO A 90 4.72 6.44 11.95
C PRO A 90 4.35 6.26 13.43
N ASN A 91 3.12 6.64 13.76
CA ASN A 91 2.57 6.41 15.09
C ASN A 91 2.60 4.90 15.37
N THR A 92 3.58 4.46 16.15
CA THR A 92 3.92 3.07 16.39
C THR A 92 2.94 2.33 17.30
N ASN A 93 1.76 2.90 17.55
CA ASN A 93 0.73 2.24 18.36
C ASN A 93 0.26 0.88 17.79
N PHE A 94 0.51 0.61 16.51
CA PHE A 94 0.31 -0.72 15.92
C PHE A 94 1.40 -1.72 16.33
N ALA A 95 2.64 -1.26 16.54
CA ALA A 95 3.77 -2.13 16.91
C ALA A 95 3.75 -2.55 18.38
N SER A 96 3.01 -1.82 19.24
CA SER A 96 3.03 -2.03 20.69
C SER A 96 2.04 -3.08 21.21
N ARG A 97 1.17 -3.62 20.37
CA ARG A 97 0.38 -4.78 20.79
C ARG A 97 1.30 -6.00 20.78
N LYS A 98 1.90 -6.30 21.94
CA LYS A 98 2.48 -7.61 22.24
C LYS A 98 1.42 -8.67 21.96
N ARG A 99 1.34 -9.14 20.70
CA ARG A 99 0.58 -10.35 20.41
C ARG A 99 1.32 -11.47 21.14
N LYS A 100 0.57 -12.18 22.00
CA LYS A 100 0.98 -13.48 22.48
C LYS A 100 1.40 -14.29 21.25
N PRO A 101 2.59 -14.91 21.23
CA PRO A 101 2.96 -15.77 20.11
C PRO A 101 1.82 -16.78 19.92
N SER A 102 1.10 -16.68 18.84
CA SER A 102 0.17 -17.75 18.48
C SER A 102 1.04 -18.83 17.85
N ASP A 103 0.96 -20.05 18.37
CA ASP A 103 1.68 -21.22 17.86
C ASP A 103 1.27 -21.61 16.41
N LYS A 104 0.36 -20.85 15.80
CA LYS A 104 0.00 -21.01 14.41
C LYS A 104 0.76 -20.01 13.57
N PRO A 105 1.52 -20.47 12.56
CA PRO A 105 2.17 -19.59 11.61
C PRO A 105 1.12 -18.64 11.00
N ASP A 106 1.43 -17.36 10.96
CA ASP A 106 0.58 -16.28 10.40
C ASP A 106 0.54 -16.38 8.85
N GLN A 107 0.24 -17.57 8.35
CA GLN A 107 0.20 -17.88 6.94
C GLN A 107 -1.03 -17.26 6.29
N GLY A 108 -0.82 -16.59 5.16
CA GLY A 108 -1.91 -16.06 4.34
C GLY A 108 -2.38 -14.64 4.68
N LYS A 109 -1.76 -13.94 5.62
CA LYS A 109 -1.95 -12.50 5.78
C LYS A 109 -1.02 -11.76 4.84
N VAL A 110 -1.58 -10.84 4.07
CA VAL A 110 -0.80 -10.01 3.16
C VAL A 110 -1.31 -8.58 3.23
N PHE A 111 -0.38 -7.64 3.22
CA PHE A 111 -0.64 -6.21 3.30
C PHE A 111 0.01 -5.51 2.12
N LEU A 112 -0.76 -4.69 1.41
CA LEU A 112 -0.26 -3.76 0.40
C LEU A 112 -0.15 -2.37 1.02
N ILE A 113 1.01 -1.76 0.92
CA ILE A 113 1.35 -0.55 1.64
C ILE A 113 1.86 0.51 0.66
N ASP A 114 1.38 1.73 0.81
CA ASP A 114 2.06 2.90 0.26
C ASP A 114 3.28 3.21 1.15
N PRO A 115 4.51 3.00 0.66
CA PRO A 115 5.70 3.17 1.48
C PRO A 115 5.99 4.62 1.82
N ARG A 116 5.52 5.57 1.00
CA ARG A 116 5.76 7.00 1.18
C ARG A 116 4.76 7.61 2.14
N ALA A 117 3.47 7.29 1.95
CA ALA A 117 2.41 7.72 2.86
C ALA A 117 2.36 6.88 4.14
N ARG A 118 3.01 5.72 4.16
CA ARG A 118 3.00 4.74 5.28
C ARG A 118 1.59 4.29 5.65
N VAL A 119 0.76 4.07 4.65
CA VAL A 119 -0.63 3.68 4.79
C VAL A 119 -0.83 2.29 4.20
N VAL A 120 -1.59 1.46 4.90
CA VAL A 120 -2.06 0.18 4.37
C VAL A 120 -3.18 0.47 3.37
N LEU A 121 -2.94 0.20 2.10
CA LEU A 121 -3.91 0.42 1.02
C LEU A 121 -4.90 -0.73 0.92
N TRP A 122 -4.44 -1.93 1.19
CA TRP A 122 -5.24 -3.14 1.10
C TRP A 122 -4.63 -4.25 1.96
N SER A 123 -5.48 -5.13 2.44
CA SER A 123 -5.04 -6.32 3.16
C SER A 123 -6.02 -7.46 2.95
N THR A 124 -5.49 -8.68 2.99
CA THR A 124 -6.30 -9.89 2.95
C THR A 124 -5.78 -10.93 3.91
N TYR A 125 -6.63 -11.88 4.25
CA TYR A 125 -6.26 -13.09 4.97
C TYR A 125 -6.83 -14.29 4.24
N ILE A 126 -5.95 -15.12 3.70
CA ILE A 126 -6.33 -16.41 3.10
C ILE A 126 -5.57 -17.47 3.88
N GLY A 127 -6.28 -18.17 4.76
CA GLY A 127 -5.69 -19.23 5.58
C GLY A 127 -5.26 -20.40 4.69
N SER A 128 -3.95 -20.67 4.66
CA SER A 128 -3.44 -21.93 4.09
C SER A 128 -3.54 -23.04 5.14
N ARG A 129 -3.97 -24.22 4.72
CA ARG A 129 -4.08 -25.39 5.60
C ARG A 129 -2.75 -26.11 5.74
N THR A 130 -1.93 -26.03 4.71
CA THR A 130 -0.62 -26.69 4.63
C THR A 130 0.42 -25.75 4.02
N THR A 131 1.69 -26.15 4.08
CA THR A 131 2.82 -25.45 3.45
C THR A 131 3.30 -26.19 2.20
N SER A 132 2.46 -27.02 1.61
CA SER A 132 2.81 -27.71 0.37
C SER A 132 2.94 -26.69 -0.78
N PRO A 133 3.82 -26.93 -1.76
CA PRO A 133 4.01 -26.02 -2.90
C PRO A 133 2.70 -25.72 -3.64
N ASP A 134 1.85 -26.71 -3.84
CA ASP A 134 0.57 -26.57 -4.53
C ASP A 134 -0.40 -25.65 -3.76
N GLU A 135 -0.44 -25.78 -2.43
CA GLU A 135 -1.30 -24.95 -1.57
C GLU A 135 -0.79 -23.51 -1.49
N LEU A 136 0.54 -23.33 -1.46
CA LEU A 136 1.15 -22.02 -1.49
C LEU A 136 0.87 -21.31 -2.82
N ASP A 137 1.00 -22.02 -3.93
CA ASP A 137 0.69 -21.49 -5.25
C ASP A 137 -0.79 -21.11 -5.40
N HIS A 138 -1.70 -21.99 -4.94
CA HIS A 138 -3.14 -21.70 -4.92
C HIS A 138 -3.49 -20.51 -4.02
N THR A 139 -2.84 -20.41 -2.87
CA THR A 139 -3.01 -19.26 -1.96
C THR A 139 -2.54 -17.97 -2.64
N ALA A 140 -1.38 -17.98 -3.29
CA ALA A 140 -0.85 -16.85 -4.03
C ALA A 140 -1.77 -16.43 -5.18
N GLU A 141 -2.34 -17.40 -5.91
CA GLU A 141 -3.31 -17.13 -6.96
C GLU A 141 -4.57 -16.43 -6.43
N ASN A 142 -5.11 -16.90 -5.31
CA ASN A 142 -6.28 -16.29 -4.69
C ASN A 142 -5.98 -14.88 -4.19
N ILE A 143 -4.81 -14.65 -3.58
CA ILE A 143 -4.36 -13.31 -3.17
C ILE A 143 -4.28 -12.39 -4.39
N ALA A 144 -3.66 -12.84 -5.49
CA ALA A 144 -3.54 -12.06 -6.71
C ALA A 144 -4.91 -11.71 -7.32
N LYS A 145 -5.85 -12.65 -7.34
CA LYS A 145 -7.24 -12.42 -7.80
C LYS A 145 -7.95 -11.39 -6.95
N HIS A 146 -7.90 -11.50 -5.62
CA HIS A 146 -8.52 -10.56 -4.70
C HIS A 146 -7.91 -9.16 -4.83
N LEU A 147 -6.60 -9.08 -4.99
CA LEU A 147 -5.93 -7.81 -5.21
C LEU A 147 -6.38 -7.18 -6.54
N LYS A 148 -6.42 -7.97 -7.60
CA LYS A 148 -6.89 -7.52 -8.91
C LYS A 148 -8.31 -6.94 -8.84
N SER A 149 -9.25 -7.68 -8.26
CA SER A 149 -10.63 -7.20 -8.08
C SER A 149 -10.68 -5.89 -7.32
N SER A 150 -9.97 -5.79 -6.21
CA SER A 150 -9.97 -4.58 -5.37
C SER A 150 -9.34 -3.34 -6.03
N MET A 151 -8.47 -3.53 -7.02
CA MET A 151 -7.84 -2.43 -7.76
C MET A 151 -8.67 -1.95 -8.94
N TYR A 152 -9.49 -2.83 -9.54
CA TYR A 152 -10.24 -2.54 -10.76
C TYR A 152 -11.75 -2.43 -10.55
N GLU A 153 -12.28 -2.87 -9.41
CA GLU A 153 -13.68 -2.61 -9.05
C GLU A 153 -13.82 -1.18 -8.53
N LYS A 154 -14.60 -0.41 -9.30
CA LYS A 154 -15.10 0.92 -8.91
C LYS A 154 -16.44 0.78 -8.23
#